data_6ffa98ada0bfc43ce01c916d392f4b54
#
_entry.id   6ffa98ada0bfc43ce01c916d392f4b54
#
_cell.length_a   1.000
_cell.length_b   1.000
_cell.length_c   1.000
_cell.angle_alpha   90.00
_cell.angle_beta   90.00
_cell.angle_gamma   90.00
#
_symmetry.space_group_name_H-M   'P 1'
#
loop_
_entity.id
_entity.type
_entity.pdbx_description
1 polymer ?
#
loop_
_entity_poly.entity_id
_entity_poly.type
_entity_poly.pdbx_seq_one_letter_code
_entity_poly.pdbx_strand_id
1 'polypeptide(L)'
;MALSVPRSLTAPHGFAWWFVAPALLVIAVFFVLPVLAALAISLTDFDIYALADLSNLRVVGFRNYVELLQRPLFWKALGNTLYFVAVGVPLSLGASLAAALLLNSKLARFRAFFRTALFAPVVTTVVAVAVIWRYLLATRDGWLNYALGAIGIAPIDWLGDPRFAMPAIILFAVWKNFGYNMVILLAGLQNIPEEIYEAARIDGASAFERFRYVTLPMLAPILSIVAILTVAGYFQLFAEPYVMTQGGPLQSTLSVL
;
A
#
# COMPACT_ATOMS: atom_id res chain seq x y z
N MET A 1 -30.50 47.82 18.62
CA MET A 1 -31.25 46.58 18.29
C MET A 1 -30.23 45.43 18.42
N ALA A 2 -30.18 44.77 19.59
CA ALA A 2 -29.23 43.73 19.90
C ALA A 2 -29.75 42.40 19.31
N LEU A 3 -29.03 41.84 18.32
CA LEU A 3 -29.29 40.51 17.78
C LEU A 3 -28.93 39.49 18.84
N SER A 4 -29.91 38.84 19.45
CA SER A 4 -29.75 37.72 20.34
C SER A 4 -29.24 36.53 19.52
N VAL A 5 -27.98 36.13 19.75
CA VAL A 5 -27.40 34.87 19.23
C VAL A 5 -28.22 33.70 19.82
N PRO A 6 -28.79 32.81 18.99
CA PRO A 6 -29.51 31.66 19.53
C PRO A 6 -28.54 30.76 20.30
N ARG A 7 -28.93 30.47 21.57
CA ARG A 7 -28.22 29.50 22.40
C ARG A 7 -28.08 28.19 21.62
N SER A 8 -26.84 27.77 21.42
CA SER A 8 -26.48 26.47 20.84
C SER A 8 -27.35 25.38 21.47
N LEU A 9 -28.07 24.66 20.63
CA LEU A 9 -28.70 23.38 20.98
C LEU A 9 -27.60 22.37 21.39
N THR A 10 -27.22 22.40 22.65
CA THR A 10 -26.42 21.32 23.23
C THR A 10 -27.34 20.12 23.31
N ALA A 11 -27.38 19.32 22.24
CA ALA A 11 -27.99 18.00 22.28
C ALA A 11 -27.31 17.23 23.42
N PRO A 12 -28.07 16.55 24.31
CA PRO A 12 -27.48 15.81 25.41
C PRO A 12 -26.51 14.80 24.82
N HIS A 13 -25.24 14.84 25.23
CA HIS A 13 -24.14 13.99 24.72
C HIS A 13 -24.52 12.49 24.69
N GLY A 14 -25.48 12.06 25.55
CA GLY A 14 -26.02 10.71 25.56
C GLY A 14 -26.74 10.28 24.28
N PHE A 15 -27.41 11.22 23.56
CA PHE A 15 -28.15 10.87 22.36
C PHE A 15 -27.23 10.54 21.17
N ALA A 16 -26.07 11.17 21.10
CA ALA A 16 -25.06 10.88 20.06
C ALA A 16 -24.52 9.44 20.15
N TRP A 17 -24.42 8.88 21.37
CA TRP A 17 -23.93 7.51 21.56
C TRP A 17 -24.85 6.46 20.95
N TRP A 18 -26.19 6.66 20.93
CA TRP A 18 -27.13 5.75 20.32
C TRP A 18 -26.94 5.59 18.82
N PHE A 19 -26.51 6.64 18.12
CA PHE A 19 -26.20 6.58 16.68
C PHE A 19 -24.88 5.91 16.39
N VAL A 20 -23.89 6.03 17.28
CA VAL A 20 -22.55 5.46 17.09
C VAL A 20 -22.45 4.05 17.66
N ALA A 21 -23.28 3.70 18.66
CA ALA A 21 -23.25 2.41 19.34
C ALA A 21 -23.32 1.18 18.41
N PRO A 22 -24.19 1.11 17.39
CA PRO A 22 -24.21 -0.04 16.48
C PRO A 22 -22.90 -0.24 15.74
N ALA A 23 -22.27 0.84 15.27
CA ALA A 23 -20.99 0.78 14.58
C ALA A 23 -19.86 0.37 15.54
N LEU A 24 -19.83 0.94 16.74
CA LEU A 24 -18.86 0.57 17.78
C LEU A 24 -19.01 -0.89 18.21
N LEU A 25 -20.24 -1.39 18.32
CA LEU A 25 -20.49 -2.79 18.65
C LEU A 25 -19.92 -3.72 17.57
N VAL A 26 -20.17 -3.43 16.30
CA VAL A 26 -19.60 -4.21 15.19
C VAL A 26 -18.08 -4.19 15.24
N ILE A 27 -17.47 -3.02 15.43
CA ILE A 27 -16.01 -2.88 15.54
C ILE A 27 -15.51 -3.67 16.77
N ALA A 28 -16.18 -3.55 17.91
CA ALA A 28 -15.76 -4.27 19.13
C ALA A 28 -15.79 -5.78 18.94
N VAL A 29 -16.88 -6.32 18.35
CA VAL A 29 -17.07 -7.77 18.19
C VAL A 29 -16.20 -8.35 17.07
N PHE A 30 -16.09 -7.68 15.93
CA PHE A 30 -15.43 -8.25 14.74
C PHE A 30 -14.00 -7.79 14.56
N PHE A 31 -13.55 -6.77 15.26
CA PHE A 31 -12.18 -6.30 15.17
C PHE A 31 -11.45 -6.37 16.51
N VAL A 32 -11.97 -5.70 17.56
CA VAL A 32 -11.26 -5.60 18.85
C VAL A 32 -11.18 -6.95 19.55
N LEU A 33 -12.30 -7.67 19.64
CA LEU A 33 -12.37 -8.97 20.33
C LEU A 33 -11.44 -10.02 19.66
N PRO A 34 -11.41 -10.22 18.32
CA PRO A 34 -10.45 -11.14 17.69
C PRO A 34 -8.99 -10.75 17.91
N VAL A 35 -8.67 -9.44 17.93
CA VAL A 35 -7.31 -8.97 18.21
C VAL A 35 -6.89 -9.30 19.63
N LEU A 36 -7.78 -9.05 20.62
CA LEU A 36 -7.52 -9.40 22.00
C LEU A 36 -7.41 -10.92 22.21
N ALA A 37 -8.27 -11.69 21.54
CA ALA A 37 -8.20 -13.15 21.56
C ALA A 37 -6.89 -13.66 20.96
N ALA A 38 -6.45 -13.12 19.81
CA ALA A 38 -5.17 -13.47 19.21
C ALA A 38 -4.00 -13.14 20.15
N LEU A 39 -4.01 -11.98 20.82
CA LEU A 39 -3.01 -11.62 21.82
C LEU A 39 -3.01 -12.60 23.00
N ALA A 40 -4.16 -12.98 23.53
CA ALA A 40 -4.26 -13.95 24.60
C ALA A 40 -3.73 -15.33 24.18
N ILE A 41 -4.14 -15.81 23.01
CA ILE A 41 -3.69 -17.09 22.44
C ILE A 41 -2.18 -17.09 22.17
N SER A 42 -1.59 -15.97 21.75
CA SER A 42 -0.15 -15.87 21.49
C SER A 42 0.73 -16.12 22.71
N LEU A 43 0.17 -15.98 23.92
CA LEU A 43 0.84 -16.26 25.19
C LEU A 43 0.65 -17.72 25.67
N THR A 44 0.03 -18.56 24.86
CA THR A 44 -0.27 -19.96 25.17
C THR A 44 0.39 -20.90 24.16
N ASP A 45 0.44 -22.20 24.46
CA ASP A 45 0.87 -23.26 23.57
C ASP A 45 -0.29 -23.76 22.68
N PHE A 46 -1.14 -22.85 22.24
CA PHE A 46 -2.32 -23.16 21.43
C PHE A 46 -1.96 -23.94 20.17
N ASP A 47 -2.56 -25.10 20.03
CA ASP A 47 -2.51 -25.92 18.83
C ASP A 47 -3.95 -26.31 18.40
N ILE A 48 -4.06 -27.05 17.28
CA ILE A 48 -5.36 -27.47 16.75
C ILE A 48 -6.11 -28.41 17.70
N TYR A 49 -5.42 -29.12 18.57
CA TYR A 49 -6.03 -30.03 19.56
C TYR A 49 -6.64 -29.29 20.72
N ALA A 50 -6.16 -28.09 21.04
CA ALA A 50 -6.75 -27.20 22.04
C ALA A 50 -8.15 -26.72 21.65
N LEU A 51 -8.52 -26.75 20.36
CA LEU A 51 -9.89 -26.49 19.90
C LEU A 51 -10.90 -27.56 20.37
N ALA A 52 -10.45 -28.80 20.51
CA ALA A 52 -11.30 -29.92 20.96
C ALA A 52 -11.38 -30.00 22.49
N ASP A 53 -10.32 -29.63 23.20
CA ASP A 53 -10.22 -29.68 24.65
C ASP A 53 -9.36 -28.53 25.19
N LEU A 54 -10.03 -27.50 25.72
CA LEU A 54 -9.38 -26.32 26.30
C LEU A 54 -8.53 -26.64 27.54
N SER A 55 -8.70 -27.82 28.17
CA SER A 55 -7.88 -28.26 29.31
C SER A 55 -6.42 -28.49 28.93
N ASN A 56 -6.13 -28.71 27.65
CA ASN A 56 -4.78 -28.86 27.11
C ASN A 56 -4.06 -27.52 26.91
N LEU A 57 -4.77 -26.40 27.02
CA LEU A 57 -4.18 -25.07 26.81
C LEU A 57 -3.33 -24.66 28.02
N ARG A 58 -2.04 -24.43 27.80
CA ARG A 58 -1.09 -23.98 28.81
C ARG A 58 -0.62 -22.58 28.53
N VAL A 59 -0.53 -21.75 29.56
CA VAL A 59 0.08 -20.41 29.43
C VAL A 59 1.60 -20.58 29.41
N VAL A 60 2.24 -20.22 28.30
CA VAL A 60 3.70 -20.29 28.09
C VAL A 60 4.35 -18.90 28.15
N GLY A 61 3.57 -17.85 28.36
CA GLY A 61 4.05 -16.48 28.41
C GLY A 61 4.72 -16.04 27.11
N PHE A 62 5.90 -15.44 27.20
CA PHE A 62 6.63 -14.90 26.04
C PHE A 62 7.48 -15.95 25.29
N ARG A 63 7.37 -17.23 25.62
CA ARG A 63 8.19 -18.29 25.00
C ARG A 63 8.07 -18.30 23.46
N ASN A 64 6.83 -18.20 22.93
CA ASN A 64 6.59 -18.16 21.50
C ASN A 64 7.32 -17.02 20.80
N TYR A 65 7.40 -15.86 21.45
CA TYR A 65 8.11 -14.69 20.91
C TYR A 65 9.63 -14.90 20.93
N VAL A 66 10.16 -15.50 21.99
CA VAL A 66 11.59 -15.81 22.10
C VAL A 66 11.99 -16.83 21.03
N GLU A 67 11.20 -17.90 20.85
CA GLU A 67 11.44 -18.91 19.84
C GLU A 67 11.36 -18.32 18.41
N LEU A 68 10.40 -17.42 18.16
CA LEU A 68 10.28 -16.72 16.88
C LEU A 68 11.53 -15.89 16.57
N LEU A 69 11.99 -15.09 17.54
CA LEU A 69 13.17 -14.24 17.38
C LEU A 69 14.47 -15.02 17.21
N GLN A 70 14.52 -16.27 17.65
CA GLN A 70 15.66 -17.18 17.45
C GLN A 70 15.66 -17.85 16.06
N ARG A 71 14.56 -17.79 15.30
CA ARG A 71 14.46 -18.42 13.98
C ARG A 71 15.09 -17.55 12.89
N PRO A 72 16.13 -18.00 12.20
CA PRO A 72 16.75 -17.25 11.09
C PRO A 72 15.75 -16.90 9.98
N LEU A 73 14.76 -17.78 9.76
CA LEU A 73 13.73 -17.60 8.74
C LEU A 73 12.86 -16.36 9.01
N PHE A 74 12.56 -16.06 10.29
CA PHE A 74 11.82 -14.86 10.67
C PHE A 74 12.55 -13.59 10.25
N TRP A 75 13.85 -13.50 10.54
CA TRP A 75 14.66 -12.34 10.20
C TRP A 75 14.82 -12.16 8.69
N LYS A 76 14.91 -13.29 7.97
CA LYS A 76 14.93 -13.26 6.50
C LYS A 76 13.61 -12.73 5.93
N ALA A 77 12.47 -13.23 6.40
CA ALA A 77 11.15 -12.79 5.98
C ALA A 77 10.93 -11.30 6.33
N LEU A 78 11.33 -10.89 7.54
CA LEU A 78 11.27 -9.49 7.96
C LEU A 78 12.13 -8.60 7.07
N GLY A 79 13.38 -9.01 6.78
CA GLY A 79 14.28 -8.28 5.87
C GLY A 79 13.69 -8.14 4.46
N ASN A 80 13.09 -9.20 3.92
CA ASN A 80 12.41 -9.17 2.62
C ASN A 80 11.23 -8.20 2.63
N THR A 81 10.38 -8.24 3.67
CA THR A 81 9.24 -7.33 3.79
C THR A 81 9.69 -5.88 3.94
N LEU A 82 10.72 -5.62 4.76
CA LEU A 82 11.29 -4.28 4.91
C LEU A 82 11.91 -3.77 3.60
N TYR A 83 12.61 -4.60 2.85
CA TYR A 83 13.15 -4.26 1.54
C TYR A 83 12.02 -3.92 0.55
N PHE A 84 10.97 -4.73 0.51
CA PHE A 84 9.80 -4.47 -0.32
C PHE A 84 9.16 -3.13 0.00
N VAL A 85 8.95 -2.81 1.28
CA VAL A 85 8.38 -1.54 1.75
C VAL A 85 9.31 -0.38 1.43
N ALA A 86 10.60 -0.50 1.77
CA ALA A 86 11.57 0.59 1.61
C ALA A 86 11.80 0.99 0.15
N VAL A 87 11.70 0.05 -0.78
CA VAL A 87 11.85 0.31 -2.22
C VAL A 87 10.50 0.56 -2.89
N GLY A 88 9.52 -0.26 -2.60
CA GLY A 88 8.22 -0.22 -3.27
C GLY A 88 7.41 1.03 -2.94
N VAL A 89 7.42 1.49 -1.68
CA VAL A 89 6.65 2.69 -1.27
C VAL A 89 7.15 3.96 -1.98
N PRO A 90 8.46 4.30 -1.96
CA PRO A 90 8.94 5.46 -2.69
C PRO A 90 8.69 5.38 -4.20
N LEU A 91 8.85 4.21 -4.81
CA LEU A 91 8.55 4.01 -6.23
C LEU A 91 7.06 4.21 -6.52
N SER A 92 6.18 3.65 -5.70
CA SER A 92 4.73 3.81 -5.85
C SER A 92 4.29 5.27 -5.70
N LEU A 93 4.79 5.97 -4.68
CA LEU A 93 4.50 7.40 -4.46
C LEU A 93 5.06 8.25 -5.59
N GLY A 94 6.28 8.00 -6.02
CA GLY A 94 6.92 8.70 -7.13
C GLY A 94 6.16 8.52 -8.45
N ALA A 95 5.82 7.29 -8.80
CA ALA A 95 5.02 6.99 -10.00
C ALA A 95 3.63 7.64 -9.93
N SER A 96 2.96 7.57 -8.77
CA SER A 96 1.66 8.17 -8.56
C SER A 96 1.69 9.69 -8.68
N LEU A 97 2.67 10.33 -8.06
CA LEU A 97 2.85 11.78 -8.12
C LEU A 97 3.19 12.23 -9.55
N ALA A 98 4.09 11.54 -10.22
CA ALA A 98 4.43 11.85 -11.62
C ALA A 98 3.20 11.74 -12.53
N ALA A 99 2.42 10.66 -12.40
CA ALA A 99 1.19 10.47 -13.17
C ALA A 99 0.14 11.54 -12.84
N ALA A 100 -0.05 11.89 -11.56
CA ALA A 100 -0.97 12.95 -11.15
C ALA A 100 -0.57 14.31 -11.71
N LEU A 101 0.72 14.68 -11.65
CA LEU A 101 1.23 15.93 -12.23
C LEU A 101 1.04 15.99 -13.75
N LEU A 102 1.33 14.88 -14.45
CA LEU A 102 1.11 14.80 -15.91
C LEU A 102 -0.37 14.99 -16.26
N LEU A 103 -1.28 14.33 -15.54
CA LEU A 103 -2.72 14.45 -15.76
C LEU A 103 -3.27 15.83 -15.37
N ASN A 104 -2.66 16.50 -14.39
CA ASN A 104 -3.05 17.86 -13.98
C ASN A 104 -2.53 18.92 -14.94
N SER A 105 -1.55 18.61 -15.78
CA SER A 105 -0.95 19.58 -16.71
C SER A 105 -1.95 20.05 -17.76
N LYS A 106 -1.90 21.34 -18.16
CA LYS A 106 -2.76 21.90 -19.22
C LYS A 106 -2.54 21.23 -20.60
N LEU A 107 -1.42 20.57 -20.78
CA LEU A 107 -1.05 19.84 -22.00
C LEU A 107 -1.70 18.46 -22.11
N ALA A 108 -2.22 17.90 -21.01
CA ALA A 108 -2.82 16.58 -21.01
C ALA A 108 -4.11 16.56 -21.87
N ARG A 109 -4.05 15.87 -23.01
CA ARG A 109 -5.24 15.54 -23.83
C ARG A 109 -5.79 14.21 -23.35
N PHE A 110 -7.10 13.98 -23.48
CA PHE A 110 -7.76 12.72 -23.07
C PHE A 110 -7.57 12.33 -21.60
N ARG A 111 -7.56 13.31 -20.68
CA ARG A 111 -7.35 13.09 -19.23
C ARG A 111 -8.25 11.99 -18.65
N ALA A 112 -9.54 11.96 -19.06
CA ALA A 112 -10.47 10.95 -18.57
C ALA A 112 -10.04 9.53 -18.98
N PHE A 113 -9.62 9.35 -20.22
CA PHE A 113 -9.12 8.07 -20.72
C PHE A 113 -7.87 7.60 -19.95
N PHE A 114 -6.85 8.45 -19.86
CA PHE A 114 -5.62 8.09 -19.15
C PHE A 114 -5.85 7.85 -17.66
N ARG A 115 -6.71 8.65 -17.01
CA ARG A 115 -7.08 8.40 -15.61
C ARG A 115 -7.72 7.02 -15.44
N THR A 116 -8.66 6.65 -16.31
CA THR A 116 -9.31 5.34 -16.26
C THR A 116 -8.32 4.22 -16.58
N ALA A 117 -7.49 4.36 -17.59
CA ALA A 117 -6.51 3.36 -17.98
C ALA A 117 -5.46 3.11 -16.90
N LEU A 118 -4.94 4.16 -16.27
CA LEU A 118 -3.96 4.05 -15.17
C LEU A 118 -4.58 3.54 -13.85
N PHE A 119 -5.89 3.74 -13.68
CA PHE A 119 -6.63 3.21 -12.53
C PHE A 119 -7.11 1.76 -12.73
N ALA A 120 -7.24 1.30 -13.97
CA ALA A 120 -7.78 -0.02 -14.30
C ALA A 120 -7.11 -1.19 -13.56
N PRO A 121 -5.76 -1.22 -13.37
CA PRO A 121 -5.11 -2.28 -12.59
C PRO A 121 -5.65 -2.41 -11.17
N VAL A 122 -6.03 -1.30 -10.53
CA VAL A 122 -6.52 -1.28 -9.14
C VAL A 122 -7.79 -2.11 -8.95
N VAL A 123 -8.68 -2.10 -9.95
CA VAL A 123 -9.99 -2.78 -9.87
C VAL A 123 -9.89 -4.29 -10.09
N THR A 124 -8.78 -4.76 -10.67
CA THR A 124 -8.56 -6.18 -10.94
C THR A 124 -8.18 -6.95 -9.68
N THR A 125 -8.48 -8.26 -9.62
CA THR A 125 -8.04 -9.10 -8.51
C THR A 125 -6.52 -9.33 -8.57
N VAL A 126 -5.83 -9.22 -7.44
CA VAL A 126 -4.37 -9.39 -7.37
C VAL A 126 -3.92 -10.77 -7.88
N VAL A 127 -4.66 -11.82 -7.53
CA VAL A 127 -4.34 -13.21 -7.93
C VAL A 127 -4.37 -13.39 -9.45
N ALA A 128 -5.46 -12.93 -10.10
CA ALA A 128 -5.60 -13.08 -11.56
C ALA A 128 -4.48 -12.34 -12.30
N VAL A 129 -4.17 -11.11 -11.87
CA VAL A 129 -3.15 -10.30 -12.53
C VAL A 129 -1.74 -10.82 -12.22
N ALA A 130 -1.48 -11.33 -11.01
CA ALA A 130 -0.21 -11.96 -10.68
C ALA A 130 0.08 -13.19 -11.57
N VAL A 131 -0.94 -13.98 -11.89
CA VAL A 131 -0.79 -15.10 -12.85
C VAL A 131 -0.41 -14.58 -14.24
N ILE A 132 -1.05 -13.51 -14.72
CA ILE A 132 -0.69 -12.89 -16.01
C ILE A 132 0.76 -12.40 -15.98
N TRP A 133 1.19 -11.74 -14.90
CA TRP A 133 2.57 -11.27 -14.75
C TRP A 133 3.60 -12.40 -14.70
N ARG A 134 3.24 -13.58 -14.13
CA ARG A 134 4.11 -14.77 -14.22
C ARG A 134 4.40 -15.16 -15.67
N TYR A 135 3.40 -15.12 -16.54
CA TYR A 135 3.60 -15.38 -17.98
C TYR A 135 4.39 -14.27 -18.66
N LEU A 136 4.14 -13.00 -18.33
CA LEU A 136 4.90 -11.87 -18.88
C LEU A 136 6.39 -11.95 -18.51
N LEU A 137 6.70 -12.42 -17.28
CA LEU A 137 8.03 -12.54 -16.72
C LEU A 137 8.67 -13.92 -16.93
N ALA A 138 8.02 -14.83 -17.66
CA ALA A 138 8.57 -16.16 -17.91
C ALA A 138 9.91 -16.08 -18.66
N THR A 139 10.87 -16.94 -18.25
CA THR A 139 12.25 -16.85 -18.75
C THR A 139 12.38 -17.15 -20.22
N ARG A 140 11.66 -18.16 -20.74
CA ARG A 140 11.75 -18.61 -22.17
C ARG A 140 10.75 -17.89 -23.07
N ASP A 141 9.47 -17.88 -22.68
CA ASP A 141 8.36 -17.43 -23.54
C ASP A 141 7.73 -16.12 -23.04
N GLY A 142 8.38 -15.44 -22.10
CA GLY A 142 7.86 -14.19 -21.51
C GLY A 142 8.03 -13.01 -22.46
N TRP A 143 6.96 -12.22 -22.58
CA TRP A 143 6.93 -11.04 -23.44
C TRP A 143 8.01 -10.02 -23.09
N LEU A 144 8.36 -9.90 -21.79
CA LEU A 144 9.41 -8.98 -21.36
C LEU A 144 10.78 -9.43 -21.90
N ASN A 145 11.11 -10.70 -21.79
CA ASN A 145 12.37 -11.24 -22.32
C ASN A 145 12.39 -11.23 -23.86
N TYR A 146 11.25 -11.41 -24.52
CA TYR A 146 11.16 -11.24 -25.96
C TYR A 146 11.48 -9.81 -26.38
N ALA A 147 10.93 -8.81 -25.70
CA ALA A 147 11.24 -7.40 -25.97
C ALA A 147 12.70 -7.04 -25.67
N LEU A 148 13.28 -7.58 -24.58
CA LEU A 148 14.70 -7.41 -24.24
C LEU A 148 15.62 -8.07 -25.26
N GLY A 149 15.26 -9.24 -25.77
CA GLY A 149 15.96 -9.94 -26.84
C GLY A 149 16.04 -9.14 -28.15
N ALA A 150 14.99 -8.37 -28.49
CA ALA A 150 14.98 -7.50 -29.65
C ALA A 150 16.05 -6.38 -29.62
N ILE A 151 16.53 -6.01 -28.42
CA ILE A 151 17.60 -5.03 -28.20
C ILE A 151 18.92 -5.69 -27.77
N GLY A 152 19.03 -7.03 -27.94
CA GLY A 152 20.28 -7.78 -27.70
C GLY A 152 20.57 -8.13 -26.24
N ILE A 153 19.58 -8.00 -25.33
CA ILE A 153 19.74 -8.38 -23.92
C ILE A 153 19.39 -9.86 -23.77
N ALA A 154 20.27 -10.63 -23.13
CA ALA A 154 20.03 -12.05 -22.84
C ALA A 154 18.81 -12.23 -21.92
N PRO A 155 18.05 -13.35 -22.06
CA PRO A 155 16.91 -13.63 -21.20
C PRO A 155 17.28 -13.63 -19.72
N ILE A 156 16.48 -12.93 -18.92
CA ILE A 156 16.64 -12.83 -17.47
C ILE A 156 15.63 -13.76 -16.81
N ASP A 157 16.06 -14.50 -15.81
CA ASP A 157 15.17 -15.31 -14.98
C ASP A 157 14.58 -14.44 -13.85
N TRP A 158 13.52 -13.70 -14.20
CA TRP A 158 12.89 -12.70 -13.32
C TRP A 158 12.36 -13.27 -12.01
N LEU A 159 11.88 -14.49 -12.01
CA LEU A 159 11.21 -15.10 -10.85
C LEU A 159 12.00 -16.27 -10.27
N GLY A 160 12.99 -16.80 -10.98
CA GLY A 160 13.83 -17.91 -10.54
C GLY A 160 15.20 -17.49 -10.01
N ASP A 161 15.66 -16.25 -10.26
CA ASP A 161 16.89 -15.71 -9.69
C ASP A 161 16.58 -14.87 -8.43
N PRO A 162 17.17 -15.16 -7.25
CA PRO A 162 16.95 -14.43 -6.02
C PRO A 162 17.21 -12.91 -6.11
N ARG A 163 18.05 -12.47 -7.04
CA ARG A 163 18.40 -11.06 -7.24
C ARG A 163 17.26 -10.27 -7.92
N PHE A 164 16.48 -10.95 -8.78
CA PHE A 164 15.44 -10.30 -9.58
C PHE A 164 14.03 -10.56 -9.06
N ALA A 165 13.81 -11.63 -8.29
CA ALA A 165 12.47 -12.04 -7.87
C ALA A 165 11.75 -10.97 -7.03
N MET A 166 12.39 -10.41 -6.00
CA MET A 166 11.76 -9.34 -5.21
C MET A 166 11.61 -8.03 -5.98
N PRO A 167 12.58 -7.53 -6.75
CA PRO A 167 12.40 -6.40 -7.66
C PRO A 167 11.24 -6.58 -8.66
N ALA A 168 11.06 -7.78 -9.21
CA ALA A 168 9.93 -8.07 -10.12
C ALA A 168 8.58 -7.97 -9.40
N ILE A 169 8.48 -8.48 -8.18
CA ILE A 169 7.29 -8.36 -7.33
C ILE A 169 7.03 -6.89 -6.96
N ILE A 170 8.07 -6.12 -6.64
CA ILE A 170 7.94 -4.67 -6.38
C ILE A 170 7.37 -3.95 -7.62
N LEU A 171 7.90 -4.22 -8.80
CA LEU A 171 7.43 -3.63 -10.04
C LEU A 171 5.94 -3.95 -10.29
N PHE A 172 5.55 -5.20 -10.08
CA PHE A 172 4.16 -5.62 -10.15
C PHE A 172 3.28 -4.87 -9.15
N ALA A 173 3.68 -4.80 -7.88
CA ALA A 173 2.93 -4.13 -6.82
C ALA A 173 2.79 -2.62 -7.08
N VAL A 174 3.86 -1.96 -7.51
CA VAL A 174 3.83 -0.55 -7.91
C VAL A 174 2.84 -0.34 -9.04
N TRP A 175 2.95 -1.10 -10.14
CA TRP A 175 2.04 -1.01 -11.28
C TRP A 175 0.58 -1.26 -10.89
N LYS A 176 0.35 -2.20 -9.96
CA LYS A 176 -1.00 -2.55 -9.48
C LYS A 176 -1.64 -1.43 -8.67
N ASN A 177 -0.86 -0.72 -7.85
CA ASN A 177 -1.39 0.16 -6.81
C ASN A 177 -1.22 1.66 -7.09
N PHE A 178 -0.27 2.09 -7.95
CA PHE A 178 0.02 3.51 -8.14
C PHE A 178 -1.18 4.32 -8.63
N GLY A 179 -2.09 3.71 -9.39
CA GLY A 179 -3.28 4.37 -9.91
C GLY A 179 -4.24 4.86 -8.82
N TYR A 180 -4.36 4.13 -7.71
CA TYR A 180 -5.14 4.56 -6.55
C TYR A 180 -4.56 5.83 -5.91
N ASN A 181 -3.28 5.81 -5.62
CA ASN A 181 -2.56 6.94 -5.06
C ASN A 181 -2.59 8.16 -6.00
N MET A 182 -2.43 7.92 -7.30
CA MET A 182 -2.50 8.94 -8.36
C MET A 182 -3.83 9.71 -8.31
N VAL A 183 -4.97 9.02 -8.15
CA VAL A 183 -6.29 9.69 -8.11
C VAL A 183 -6.41 10.59 -6.88
N ILE A 184 -5.93 10.15 -5.72
CA ILE A 184 -5.96 10.95 -4.48
C ILE A 184 -5.05 12.18 -4.63
N LEU A 185 -3.82 11.99 -5.15
CA LEU A 185 -2.87 13.08 -5.37
C LEU A 185 -3.39 14.07 -6.43
N LEU A 186 -4.04 13.57 -7.48
CA LEU A 186 -4.64 14.41 -8.52
C LEU A 186 -5.75 15.29 -7.94
N ALA A 187 -6.62 14.74 -7.08
CA ALA A 187 -7.63 15.53 -6.38
C ALA A 187 -6.99 16.60 -5.47
N GLY A 188 -5.88 16.25 -4.79
CA GLY A 188 -5.10 17.20 -4.01
C GLY A 188 -4.52 18.33 -4.84
N LEU A 189 -3.95 18.01 -5.99
CA LEU A 189 -3.40 19.02 -6.91
C LEU A 189 -4.47 19.98 -7.44
N GLN A 190 -5.68 19.49 -7.70
CA GLN A 190 -6.81 20.29 -8.19
C GLN A 190 -7.38 21.25 -7.13
N ASN A 191 -7.11 21.01 -5.85
CA ASN A 191 -7.52 21.89 -4.76
C ASN A 191 -6.54 23.04 -4.50
N ILE A 192 -5.38 23.06 -5.15
CA ILE A 192 -4.43 24.19 -5.04
C ILE A 192 -4.95 25.34 -5.91
N PRO A 193 -5.20 26.53 -5.34
CA PRO A 193 -5.69 27.69 -6.10
C PRO A 193 -4.71 28.09 -7.20
N GLU A 194 -5.23 28.35 -8.41
CA GLU A 194 -4.40 28.77 -9.56
C GLU A 194 -3.70 30.12 -9.29
N GLU A 195 -4.32 30.98 -8.48
CA GLU A 195 -3.80 32.29 -8.07
C GLU A 195 -2.40 32.21 -7.45
N ILE A 196 -2.13 31.14 -6.67
CA ILE A 196 -0.82 30.92 -6.05
C ILE A 196 0.23 30.62 -7.12
N TYR A 197 -0.14 29.84 -8.14
CA TYR A 197 0.75 29.58 -9.26
C TYR A 197 0.97 30.81 -10.14
N GLU A 198 -0.04 31.68 -10.27
CA GLU A 198 0.07 32.93 -11.01
C GLU A 198 0.98 33.91 -10.28
N ALA A 199 0.82 34.09 -8.97
CA ALA A 199 1.70 34.91 -8.16
C ALA A 199 3.15 34.44 -8.27
N ALA A 200 3.41 33.13 -8.12
CA ALA A 200 4.74 32.57 -8.27
C ALA A 200 5.34 32.78 -9.69
N ARG A 201 4.49 32.84 -10.74
CA ARG A 201 4.94 33.16 -12.10
C ARG A 201 5.32 34.64 -12.24
N ILE A 202 4.56 35.53 -11.62
CA ILE A 202 4.84 36.98 -11.60
C ILE A 202 6.17 37.24 -10.88
N ASP A 203 6.43 36.50 -9.79
CA ASP A 203 7.71 36.55 -9.04
C ASP A 203 8.89 35.91 -9.79
N GLY A 204 8.66 35.40 -11.00
CA GLY A 204 9.71 34.83 -11.87
C GLY A 204 10.08 33.39 -11.55
N ALA A 205 9.30 32.69 -10.70
CA ALA A 205 9.61 31.31 -10.33
C ALA A 205 9.54 30.35 -11.54
N SER A 206 10.59 29.56 -11.74
CA SER A 206 10.68 28.51 -12.75
C SER A 206 9.69 27.38 -12.46
N ALA A 207 9.49 26.47 -13.41
CA ALA A 207 8.61 25.29 -13.22
C ALA A 207 9.06 24.40 -12.05
N PHE A 208 10.38 24.22 -11.89
CA PHE A 208 10.94 23.43 -10.78
C PHE A 208 10.74 24.12 -9.43
N GLU A 209 10.95 25.43 -9.36
CA GLU A 209 10.74 26.21 -8.14
C GLU A 209 9.27 26.21 -7.72
N ARG A 210 8.33 26.38 -8.66
CA ARG A 210 6.90 26.22 -8.37
C ARG A 210 6.55 24.82 -7.86
N PHE A 211 7.12 23.77 -8.45
CA PHE A 211 6.95 22.41 -7.95
C PHE A 211 7.49 22.27 -6.52
N ARG A 212 8.72 22.72 -6.28
CA ARG A 212 9.44 22.52 -5.00
C ARG A 212 8.87 23.37 -3.86
N TYR A 213 8.47 24.62 -4.14
CA TYR A 213 8.11 25.59 -3.12
C TYR A 213 6.61 25.90 -3.03
N VAL A 214 5.82 25.52 -4.04
CA VAL A 214 4.36 25.69 -4.03
C VAL A 214 3.66 24.33 -4.02
N THR A 215 3.86 23.53 -5.09
CA THR A 215 3.09 22.28 -5.25
C THR A 215 3.38 21.27 -4.13
N LEU A 216 4.65 20.98 -3.88
CA LEU A 216 5.04 19.95 -2.92
C LEU A 216 4.64 20.30 -1.47
N PRO A 217 4.84 21.53 -0.97
CA PRO A 217 4.39 21.94 0.37
C PRO A 217 2.88 21.92 0.51
N MET A 218 2.13 22.41 -0.47
CA MET A 218 0.67 22.41 -0.42
C MET A 218 0.07 21.00 -0.54
N LEU A 219 0.74 20.11 -1.25
CA LEU A 219 0.33 18.70 -1.38
C LEU A 219 0.78 17.85 -0.19
N ALA A 220 1.72 18.32 0.63
CA ALA A 220 2.34 17.54 1.71
C ALA A 220 1.34 16.86 2.67
N PRO A 221 0.23 17.49 3.11
CA PRO A 221 -0.74 16.80 3.96
C PRO A 221 -1.37 15.57 3.28
N ILE A 222 -1.76 15.72 2.01
CA ILE A 222 -2.35 14.62 1.24
C ILE A 222 -1.31 13.56 0.92
N LEU A 223 -0.10 13.98 0.55
CA LEU A 223 1.02 13.07 0.30
C LEU A 223 1.37 12.25 1.55
N SER A 224 1.30 12.85 2.74
CA SER A 224 1.52 12.14 4.00
C SER A 224 0.45 11.09 4.27
N ILE A 225 -0.82 11.40 4.02
CA ILE A 225 -1.92 10.42 4.16
C ILE A 225 -1.70 9.26 3.17
N VAL A 226 -1.43 9.57 1.90
CA VAL A 226 -1.18 8.56 0.87
C VAL A 226 0.04 7.71 1.23
N ALA A 227 1.10 8.31 1.77
CA ALA A 227 2.29 7.59 2.21
C ALA A 227 1.97 6.61 3.35
N ILE A 228 1.23 7.04 4.37
CA ILE A 228 0.83 6.18 5.50
C ILE A 228 -0.02 5.01 5.00
N LEU A 229 -1.02 5.25 4.15
CA LEU A 229 -1.87 4.21 3.59
C LEU A 229 -1.07 3.23 2.72
N THR A 230 -0.12 3.73 1.92
CA THR A 230 0.75 2.91 1.08
C THR A 230 1.68 2.05 1.93
N VAL A 231 2.32 2.62 2.96
CA VAL A 231 3.16 1.87 3.91
C VAL A 231 2.36 0.77 4.59
N ALA A 232 1.18 1.09 5.13
CA ALA A 232 0.32 0.11 5.79
C ALA A 232 -0.08 -1.04 4.85
N GLY A 233 -0.43 -0.73 3.58
CA GLY A 233 -0.77 -1.74 2.57
C GLY A 233 0.42 -2.59 2.16
N TYR A 234 1.61 -2.01 2.02
CA TYR A 234 2.82 -2.73 1.61
C TYR A 234 3.38 -3.64 2.72
N PHE A 235 3.15 -3.31 4.00
CA PHE A 235 3.46 -4.25 5.10
C PHE A 235 2.57 -5.49 5.09
N GLN A 236 1.43 -5.47 4.40
CA GLN A 236 0.53 -6.63 4.22
C GLN A 236 0.93 -7.49 3.01
N LEU A 237 2.20 -7.49 2.64
CA LEU A 237 2.76 -8.30 1.55
C LEU A 237 2.55 -9.79 1.81
N PHE A 238 1.67 -10.41 1.04
CA PHE A 238 1.43 -11.85 1.09
C PHE A 238 1.01 -12.42 -0.27
N ALA A 239 -0.04 -11.88 -0.88
CA ALA A 239 -0.66 -12.46 -2.06
C ALA A 239 0.28 -12.44 -3.29
N GLU A 240 1.04 -11.37 -3.46
CA GLU A 240 1.96 -11.18 -4.58
C GLU A 240 3.07 -12.25 -4.59
N PRO A 241 3.91 -12.38 -3.55
CA PRO A 241 4.94 -13.41 -3.52
C PRO A 241 4.37 -14.82 -3.46
N TYR A 242 3.22 -15.03 -2.78
CA TYR A 242 2.60 -16.34 -2.72
C TYR A 242 2.17 -16.84 -4.10
N VAL A 243 1.52 -16.01 -4.90
CA VAL A 243 1.05 -16.39 -6.23
C VAL A 243 2.19 -16.43 -7.25
N MET A 244 3.13 -15.47 -7.20
CA MET A 244 4.17 -15.33 -8.21
C MET A 244 5.33 -16.31 -8.02
N THR A 245 5.78 -16.55 -6.79
CA THR A 245 7.02 -17.26 -6.50
C THR A 245 6.91 -18.30 -5.37
N GLN A 246 5.78 -18.34 -4.64
CA GLN A 246 5.59 -19.17 -3.43
C GLN A 246 6.70 -18.96 -2.38
N GLY A 247 7.15 -17.71 -2.22
CA GLY A 247 8.26 -17.37 -1.32
C GLY A 247 9.66 -17.61 -1.88
N GLY A 248 9.78 -18.28 -3.04
CA GLY A 248 11.05 -18.59 -3.71
C GLY A 248 11.62 -17.43 -4.54
N PRO A 249 12.75 -17.66 -5.23
CA PRO A 249 13.72 -18.72 -5.02
C PRO A 249 14.50 -18.54 -3.71
N LEU A 250 14.96 -19.64 -3.12
CA LEU A 250 15.77 -19.61 -1.87
C LEU A 250 15.18 -18.73 -0.76
N GLN A 251 13.84 -18.65 -0.66
CA GLN A 251 13.12 -17.81 0.30
C GLN A 251 13.38 -16.30 0.14
N SER A 252 13.83 -15.85 -1.05
CA SER A 252 14.15 -14.43 -1.31
C SER A 252 12.93 -13.53 -1.38
N THR A 253 11.73 -14.10 -1.51
CA THR A 253 10.45 -13.36 -1.57
C THR A 253 9.49 -13.77 -0.45
N LEU A 254 9.96 -14.58 0.52
CA LEU A 254 9.16 -14.94 1.69
C LEU A 254 8.84 -13.68 2.49
N SER A 255 7.55 -13.46 2.79
CA SER A 255 7.07 -12.36 3.63
C SER A 255 6.85 -12.80 5.08
N VAL A 256 6.61 -11.84 5.98
CA VAL A 256 6.30 -12.11 7.39
C VAL A 256 4.88 -12.66 7.57
N LEU A 257 3.97 -12.35 6.63
CA LEU A 257 2.58 -12.83 6.60
C LEU A 257 2.45 -14.13 5.85
#